data_f08fc4092f695d325bf51c413620c8d7
#
_entry.id   f08fc4092f695d325bf51c413620c8d7
#
_cell.length_a   1.000
_cell.length_b   1.000
_cell.length_c   1.000
_cell.angle_alpha   90.00
_cell.angle_beta   90.00
_cell.angle_gamma   90.00
#
_symmetry.space_group_name_H-M   'P 1'
#
loop_
_entity.id
_entity.type
_entity.pdbx_description
1 polymer ?
#
loop_
_entity_poly.entity_id
_entity_poly.type
_entity_poly.pdbx_seq_one_letter_code
_entity_poly.pdbx_strand_id
1 'polypeptide(L)'
;MAVPIRTACSALCAGLVTALLTTVPAQAGQPPLHERAWAVYASDSAPHAPRAQVTLDDATGTLDLTVSRDGRTVLEPSPLGIVTEGADLSQGLRFVHRQDRSVDEHYRTESGKRLNRTVHMRETRLSFAGAAGARLDLVVRASADGVAYRYVLPAGHGDVLGETSAFRLPDDADAWLSTYRVDNEGQFAQYTAATAPTGAYSEQALFATPGGYALLAESDLTGGYSGARLAHTQGSGAYRVQLADERVAADGPLATAWRAVVAGDLATVTRSTFTDDLAPASKVADRSWIRPGTVLWTWLAGGRTAGRSLAAQKAYVDYAAERGWPYEAVDSGWYFKKDEWDVTDPDWQTDSWMPELAAYARAKGVGIIVWIHQRDLDTPEERAQWLPALERWGVKGVKIDFMNSEAQSMLRWYDAILPETAAHHLMVDFHGSTIPKGIQRTWPQVMTLEGVGGEEKRTNTAAHLTTLPFTRNVIGSMDFTPGGFQRVGMRPDSDAAELGLTVAYESGLQMFAGTPESYDARPLARAFMDQIPAAWDDTRLLAGRPGQEAVLARRSGDRWFLGGVYAGAARTAGVPLALGPGKWLVETVRDGADGLVQDRRVLRGGATLTVDVVAGGGFAALACPWRPGVTTCHR
;
A
#
# COMPACT_ATOMS: atom_id res chain seq x y z
N MET A 1 -53.88 -72.69 6.66
CA MET A 1 -54.16 -74.07 6.25
C MET A 1 -52.95 -74.50 5.41
N ALA A 2 -52.35 -75.61 5.86
CA ALA A 2 -51.55 -76.59 5.14
C ALA A 2 -50.12 -76.18 4.66
N VAL A 3 -49.18 -76.56 5.44
CA VAL A 3 -47.90 -77.18 5.08
C VAL A 3 -48.21 -78.55 4.51
N PRO A 4 -47.44 -79.27 3.62
CA PRO A 4 -46.10 -79.73 3.96
C PRO A 4 -45.08 -80.00 2.82
N ILE A 5 -43.80 -80.20 3.25
CA ILE A 5 -42.85 -81.29 3.14
C ILE A 5 -42.04 -81.53 1.83
N ARG A 6 -40.73 -81.37 2.00
CA ARG A 6 -39.58 -82.18 1.59
C ARG A 6 -39.51 -82.89 0.21
N THR A 7 -38.40 -82.71 -0.49
CA THR A 7 -37.40 -83.85 -0.65
C THR A 7 -36.10 -83.36 -1.25
N ALA A 8 -35.00 -83.87 -0.77
CA ALA A 8 -33.63 -83.63 -1.21
C ALA A 8 -33.33 -84.48 -2.45
N CYS A 9 -32.48 -83.98 -3.34
CA CYS A 9 -31.70 -84.78 -4.26
C CYS A 9 -30.34 -84.11 -4.52
N SER A 10 -29.30 -84.83 -4.16
CA SER A 10 -27.89 -84.47 -4.44
C SER A 10 -27.60 -84.72 -5.92
N ALA A 11 -26.90 -83.81 -6.56
CA ALA A 11 -26.17 -84.08 -7.81
C ALA A 11 -24.87 -83.26 -7.82
N LEU A 12 -23.79 -83.91 -7.92
CA LEU A 12 -22.46 -83.39 -8.21
C LEU A 12 -22.45 -82.68 -9.55
N CYS A 13 -21.87 -81.47 -9.57
CA CYS A 13 -21.36 -80.89 -10.81
C CYS A 13 -20.08 -80.10 -10.52
N ALA A 14 -19.12 -80.34 -11.39
CA ALA A 14 -17.73 -79.88 -11.37
C ALA A 14 -17.53 -78.40 -11.22
N GLY A 15 -16.57 -78.00 -10.40
CA GLY A 15 -16.14 -76.66 -10.24
C GLY A 15 -15.36 -76.14 -11.44
N LEU A 16 -15.84 -74.98 -12.03
CA LEU A 16 -15.02 -74.10 -12.83
C LEU A 16 -14.55 -73.00 -11.90
N VAL A 17 -13.27 -72.99 -11.56
CA VAL A 17 -12.58 -71.88 -10.87
C VAL A 17 -12.33 -70.80 -11.91
N THR A 18 -13.18 -69.80 -11.95
CA THR A 18 -12.92 -68.56 -12.68
C THR A 18 -12.00 -67.72 -11.78
N ALA A 19 -10.71 -67.66 -12.08
CA ALA A 19 -9.78 -66.76 -11.47
C ALA A 19 -10.14 -65.32 -11.90
N LEU A 20 -10.78 -64.54 -11.02
CA LEU A 20 -10.88 -63.10 -11.12
C LEU A 20 -9.45 -62.54 -10.92
N LEU A 21 -8.80 -62.20 -12.02
CA LEU A 21 -7.64 -61.31 -12.05
C LEU A 21 -8.12 -59.92 -11.62
N THR A 22 -8.02 -59.61 -10.35
CA THR A 22 -8.07 -58.23 -9.88
C THR A 22 -6.82 -57.54 -10.40
N THR A 23 -6.97 -56.74 -11.46
CA THR A 23 -5.95 -55.79 -11.88
C THR A 23 -5.83 -54.78 -10.76
N VAL A 24 -4.79 -54.88 -9.93
CA VAL A 24 -4.31 -53.82 -9.07
C VAL A 24 -3.96 -52.66 -10.01
N PRO A 25 -4.57 -51.48 -9.86
CA PRO A 25 -4.11 -50.33 -10.64
C PRO A 25 -2.64 -50.14 -10.32
N ALA A 26 -1.80 -50.10 -11.35
CA ALA A 26 -0.42 -49.75 -11.22
C ALA A 26 -0.36 -48.40 -10.46
N GLN A 27 0.19 -48.41 -9.25
CA GLN A 27 0.61 -47.17 -8.61
C GLN A 27 1.50 -46.48 -9.63
N ALA A 28 1.05 -45.32 -10.11
CA ALA A 28 1.88 -44.44 -10.88
C ALA A 28 3.15 -44.24 -10.04
N GLY A 29 4.28 -44.76 -10.56
CA GLY A 29 5.56 -44.61 -9.90
C GLY A 29 5.76 -43.15 -9.60
N GLN A 30 6.08 -42.85 -8.35
CA GLN A 30 6.60 -41.52 -8.03
C GLN A 30 7.74 -41.25 -9.01
N PRO A 31 7.72 -40.11 -9.73
CA PRO A 31 8.86 -39.75 -10.56
C PRO A 31 10.10 -39.73 -9.66
N PRO A 32 11.27 -40.15 -10.17
CA PRO A 32 12.49 -40.05 -9.39
C PRO A 32 12.63 -38.63 -8.90
N LEU A 33 12.89 -38.44 -7.60
CA LEU A 33 13.06 -37.14 -6.95
C LEU A 33 14.30 -36.45 -7.54
N HIS A 34 14.13 -35.77 -8.69
CA HIS A 34 15.08 -34.81 -9.24
C HIS A 34 14.80 -33.39 -8.73
N GLU A 35 13.93 -33.24 -7.73
CA GLU A 35 13.48 -31.98 -7.21
C GLU A 35 13.75 -31.90 -5.71
N ARG A 36 14.41 -30.81 -5.29
CA ARG A 36 14.58 -30.46 -3.87
C ARG A 36 13.63 -29.35 -3.49
N ALA A 37 13.02 -29.47 -2.32
CA ALA A 37 12.06 -28.49 -1.85
C ALA A 37 12.36 -28.01 -0.42
N TRP A 38 12.18 -26.71 -0.17
CA TRP A 38 12.35 -26.08 1.13
C TRP A 38 11.12 -25.27 1.47
N ALA A 39 10.44 -25.65 2.56
CA ALA A 39 9.32 -24.88 3.09
C ALA A 39 9.82 -23.74 3.98
N VAL A 40 9.18 -22.57 3.85
CA VAL A 40 9.39 -21.37 4.68
C VAL A 40 8.02 -20.85 5.14
N TYR A 41 7.81 -20.79 6.45
CA TYR A 41 6.58 -20.32 7.05
C TYR A 41 6.85 -19.70 8.43
N ALA A 42 6.00 -18.75 8.84
CA ALA A 42 6.24 -17.96 10.04
C ALA A 42 6.31 -18.80 11.32
N SER A 43 5.34 -19.68 11.53
CA SER A 43 5.25 -20.55 12.72
C SER A 43 4.18 -21.61 12.53
N ASP A 44 4.35 -22.78 13.15
CA ASP A 44 3.32 -23.82 13.23
C ASP A 44 2.08 -23.36 14.03
N SER A 45 2.23 -22.38 14.92
CA SER A 45 1.12 -21.80 15.69
C SER A 45 0.30 -20.75 14.93
N ALA A 46 0.65 -20.44 13.67
CA ALA A 46 -0.10 -19.53 12.79
C ALA A 46 -0.76 -20.33 11.65
N PRO A 47 -1.86 -21.05 11.90
CA PRO A 47 -2.43 -22.03 10.97
C PRO A 47 -2.90 -21.40 9.66
N HIS A 48 -3.34 -20.12 9.69
CA HIS A 48 -3.82 -19.40 8.51
C HIS A 48 -2.76 -18.50 7.86
N ALA A 49 -1.50 -18.61 8.26
CA ALA A 49 -0.40 -17.88 7.64
C ALA A 49 -0.05 -18.47 6.26
N PRO A 50 0.40 -17.64 5.32
CA PRO A 50 0.91 -18.13 4.05
C PRO A 50 2.19 -18.95 4.26
N ARG A 51 2.36 -19.96 3.42
CA ARG A 51 3.53 -20.86 3.40
C ARG A 51 4.18 -20.79 2.03
N ALA A 52 5.46 -20.47 2.01
CA ALA A 52 6.29 -20.53 0.82
C ALA A 52 6.93 -21.90 0.70
N GLN A 53 7.10 -22.38 -0.52
CA GLN A 53 7.96 -23.48 -0.86
C GLN A 53 8.85 -23.09 -2.02
N VAL A 54 10.15 -23.14 -1.83
CA VAL A 54 11.14 -23.01 -2.90
C VAL A 54 11.49 -24.40 -3.40
N THR A 55 11.46 -24.60 -4.71
CA THR A 55 11.87 -25.85 -5.35
C THR A 55 13.05 -25.61 -6.27
N LEU A 56 13.97 -26.59 -6.33
CA LEU A 56 15.08 -26.64 -7.27
C LEU A 56 14.92 -27.91 -8.13
N ASP A 57 14.79 -27.74 -9.42
CA ASP A 57 14.93 -28.81 -10.37
C ASP A 57 16.42 -29.16 -10.51
N ASP A 58 16.83 -30.30 -10.00
CA ASP A 58 18.24 -30.74 -10.04
C ASP A 58 18.75 -31.02 -11.48
N ALA A 59 17.87 -31.19 -12.48
CA ALA A 59 18.26 -31.45 -13.87
C ALA A 59 18.59 -30.18 -14.64
N THR A 60 17.80 -29.12 -14.42
CA THR A 60 17.94 -27.81 -15.09
C THR A 60 18.66 -26.81 -14.24
N GLY A 61 18.65 -26.96 -12.91
CA GLY A 61 19.14 -25.98 -11.95
C GLY A 61 18.27 -24.74 -11.88
N THR A 62 16.96 -24.83 -12.21
CA THR A 62 15.99 -23.75 -12.11
C THR A 62 15.31 -23.74 -10.76
N LEU A 63 14.93 -22.53 -10.31
CA LEU A 63 14.22 -22.32 -9.04
C LEU A 63 12.80 -21.86 -9.31
N ASP A 64 11.86 -22.40 -8.54
CA ASP A 64 10.48 -21.93 -8.48
C ASP A 64 10.05 -21.62 -7.03
N LEU A 65 9.16 -20.65 -6.89
CA LEU A 65 8.47 -20.31 -5.65
C LEU A 65 7.00 -20.65 -5.78
N THR A 66 6.45 -21.42 -4.85
CA THR A 66 5.00 -21.55 -4.65
C THR A 66 4.59 -20.92 -3.33
N VAL A 67 3.39 -20.35 -3.28
CA VAL A 67 2.79 -19.86 -2.04
C VAL A 67 1.42 -20.49 -1.88
N SER A 68 1.16 -21.06 -0.71
CA SER A 68 -0.13 -21.64 -0.34
C SER A 68 -0.62 -21.08 1.00
N ARG A 69 -1.93 -21.09 1.21
CA ARG A 69 -2.57 -20.75 2.48
C ARG A 69 -3.73 -21.71 2.72
N ASP A 70 -3.77 -22.31 3.91
CA ASP A 70 -4.76 -23.35 4.27
C ASP A 70 -4.81 -24.52 3.26
N GLY A 71 -3.65 -24.88 2.71
CA GLY A 71 -3.52 -25.92 1.69
C GLY A 71 -4.07 -25.54 0.30
N ARG A 72 -4.42 -24.28 0.08
CA ARG A 72 -4.92 -23.76 -1.20
C ARG A 72 -3.89 -22.83 -1.85
N THR A 73 -3.89 -22.78 -3.16
CA THR A 73 -2.95 -21.99 -3.95
C THR A 73 -3.16 -20.49 -3.76
N VAL A 74 -2.07 -19.78 -3.49
CA VAL A 74 -1.95 -18.32 -3.59
C VAL A 74 -1.13 -17.95 -4.81
N LEU A 75 0.07 -18.55 -4.95
CA LEU A 75 0.89 -18.50 -6.17
C LEU A 75 1.15 -19.92 -6.67
N GLU A 76 0.99 -20.12 -7.96
CA GLU A 76 1.45 -21.31 -8.67
C GLU A 76 2.99 -21.33 -8.77
N PRO A 77 3.63 -22.42 -9.23
CA PRO A 77 5.07 -22.44 -9.44
C PRO A 77 5.53 -21.24 -10.26
N SER A 78 6.25 -20.36 -9.61
CA SER A 78 6.65 -19.04 -10.09
C SER A 78 8.17 -19.01 -10.24
N PRO A 79 8.71 -18.81 -11.46
CA PRO A 79 10.14 -18.90 -11.71
C PRO A 79 10.90 -17.79 -10.97
N LEU A 80 12.09 -18.14 -10.48
CA LEU A 80 13.02 -17.26 -9.81
C LEU A 80 14.35 -17.22 -10.58
N GLY A 81 15.01 -16.06 -10.60
CA GLY A 81 16.35 -15.94 -11.14
C GLY A 81 16.75 -14.50 -11.42
N ILE A 82 18.04 -14.29 -11.51
CA ILE A 82 18.66 -13.00 -11.81
C ILE A 82 19.81 -13.20 -12.80
N VAL A 83 19.92 -12.31 -13.76
CA VAL A 83 20.97 -12.32 -14.79
C VAL A 83 21.89 -11.14 -14.58
N THR A 84 23.19 -11.42 -14.53
CA THR A 84 24.23 -10.39 -14.42
C THR A 84 25.22 -10.52 -15.58
N GLU A 85 26.09 -9.54 -15.76
CA GLU A 85 27.18 -9.63 -16.76
C GLU A 85 28.12 -10.83 -16.49
N GLY A 86 28.32 -11.17 -15.23
CA GLY A 86 29.22 -12.24 -14.82
C GLY A 86 28.59 -13.63 -14.91
N ALA A 87 27.26 -13.75 -14.83
CA ALA A 87 26.59 -15.06 -14.82
C ALA A 87 25.08 -14.95 -15.07
N ASP A 88 24.53 -15.97 -15.72
CA ASP A 88 23.10 -16.29 -15.69
C ASP A 88 22.82 -17.18 -14.47
N LEU A 89 22.12 -16.60 -13.47
CA LEU A 89 21.74 -17.27 -12.24
C LEU A 89 20.25 -17.64 -12.22
N SER A 90 19.65 -17.82 -13.39
CA SER A 90 18.28 -18.34 -13.54
C SER A 90 18.24 -19.84 -13.77
N GLN A 91 19.36 -20.46 -14.07
CA GLN A 91 19.49 -21.90 -14.39
C GLN A 91 20.90 -22.42 -14.03
N GLY A 92 21.07 -23.74 -14.09
CA GLY A 92 22.35 -24.38 -13.79
C GLY A 92 22.77 -24.24 -12.32
N LEU A 93 21.85 -23.88 -11.44
CA LEU A 93 22.10 -23.70 -10.02
C LEU A 93 22.23 -25.04 -9.31
N ARG A 94 23.13 -25.10 -8.33
CA ARG A 94 23.31 -26.23 -7.44
C ARG A 94 23.21 -25.77 -5.99
N PHE A 95 22.41 -26.46 -5.21
CA PHE A 95 22.25 -26.14 -3.79
C PHE A 95 23.55 -26.36 -3.01
N VAL A 96 23.89 -25.42 -2.16
CA VAL A 96 25.08 -25.42 -1.31
C VAL A 96 24.72 -25.52 0.17
N HIS A 97 23.88 -24.59 0.66
CA HIS A 97 23.60 -24.47 2.09
C HIS A 97 22.24 -23.84 2.36
N ARG A 98 21.65 -24.19 3.53
CA ARG A 98 20.46 -23.54 4.11
C ARG A 98 20.79 -22.97 5.48
N GLN A 99 20.36 -21.75 5.74
CA GLN A 99 20.40 -21.12 7.05
C GLN A 99 19.04 -20.52 7.38
N ASP A 100 18.57 -20.79 8.60
CA ASP A 100 17.30 -20.29 9.10
C ASP A 100 17.53 -19.38 10.31
N ARG A 101 16.72 -18.29 10.43
CA ARG A 101 16.66 -17.45 11.62
C ARG A 101 15.27 -16.89 11.84
N SER A 102 14.96 -16.50 13.05
CA SER A 102 13.80 -15.66 13.36
C SER A 102 14.17 -14.18 13.23
N VAL A 103 13.19 -13.38 12.80
CA VAL A 103 13.25 -11.92 12.81
C VAL A 103 12.11 -11.46 13.72
N ASP A 104 12.47 -11.02 14.92
CA ASP A 104 11.53 -10.58 15.94
C ASP A 104 11.86 -9.13 16.32
N GLU A 105 10.92 -8.22 16.05
CA GLU A 105 11.13 -6.79 16.27
C GLU A 105 9.87 -6.15 16.85
N HIS A 106 10.11 -5.13 17.70
CA HIS A 106 9.09 -4.22 18.18
C HIS A 106 9.51 -2.81 17.85
N TYR A 107 8.68 -2.07 17.16
CA TYR A 107 8.97 -0.68 16.83
C TYR A 107 7.70 0.18 16.80
N ARG A 108 7.89 1.49 16.82
CA ARG A 108 6.82 2.47 16.69
C ARG A 108 7.11 3.37 15.48
N THR A 109 6.06 3.63 14.70
CA THR A 109 6.05 4.63 13.61
C THR A 109 5.39 5.91 14.07
N GLU A 110 5.65 7.02 13.38
CA GLU A 110 5.04 8.31 13.68
C GLU A 110 3.64 8.45 13.04
N SER A 111 3.42 7.79 11.90
CA SER A 111 2.16 7.74 11.15
C SER A 111 1.84 6.32 10.70
N GLY A 112 0.76 6.14 9.95
CA GLY A 112 0.39 4.87 9.36
C GLY A 112 -0.83 4.21 10.01
N LYS A 113 -1.20 3.05 9.48
CA LYS A 113 -2.39 2.27 9.87
C LYS A 113 -2.37 1.76 11.32
N ARG A 114 -1.18 1.57 11.88
CA ARG A 114 -0.93 1.15 13.27
C ARG A 114 0.40 1.72 13.72
N LEU A 115 0.41 2.48 14.79
CA LEU A 115 1.64 3.09 15.31
C LEU A 115 2.58 2.08 15.95
N ASN A 116 2.06 1.13 16.73
CA ASN A 116 2.87 0.10 17.38
C ASN A 116 2.90 -1.16 16.51
N ARG A 117 4.09 -1.61 16.18
CA ARG A 117 4.36 -2.74 15.30
C ARG A 117 5.03 -3.86 16.07
N THR A 118 4.61 -5.08 15.79
CA THR A 118 5.23 -6.31 16.26
C THR A 118 5.47 -7.18 15.05
N VAL A 119 6.72 -7.49 14.80
CA VAL A 119 7.18 -8.27 13.66
C VAL A 119 7.62 -9.64 14.16
N HIS A 120 7.08 -10.68 13.56
CA HIS A 120 7.52 -12.06 13.74
C HIS A 120 7.63 -12.69 12.36
N MET A 121 8.86 -12.91 11.88
CA MET A 121 9.11 -13.54 10.59
C MET A 121 10.09 -14.69 10.74
N ARG A 122 9.93 -15.70 9.89
CA ARG A 122 10.97 -16.69 9.62
C ARG A 122 11.73 -16.28 8.39
N GLU A 123 13.05 -16.18 8.48
CA GLU A 123 13.94 -15.98 7.35
C GLU A 123 14.70 -17.26 7.05
N THR A 124 14.69 -17.67 5.79
CA THR A 124 15.49 -18.77 5.26
C THR A 124 16.40 -18.22 4.17
N ARG A 125 17.70 -18.43 4.29
CA ARG A 125 18.70 -18.18 3.25
C ARG A 125 19.08 -19.51 2.61
N LEU A 126 18.89 -19.61 1.30
CA LEU A 126 19.30 -20.72 0.47
C LEU A 126 20.45 -20.28 -0.42
N SER A 127 21.62 -20.89 -0.25
CA SER A 127 22.82 -20.55 -1.02
C SER A 127 22.98 -21.54 -2.18
N PHE A 128 23.27 -21.00 -3.36
CA PHE A 128 23.47 -21.76 -4.59
C PHE A 128 24.79 -21.39 -5.24
N ALA A 129 25.34 -22.36 -5.97
CA ALA A 129 26.48 -22.18 -6.86
C ALA A 129 26.00 -22.34 -8.31
N GLY A 130 26.30 -21.33 -9.14
CA GLY A 130 26.07 -21.35 -10.59
C GLY A 130 27.33 -21.79 -11.36
N ALA A 131 27.30 -21.55 -12.65
CA ALA A 131 28.43 -21.81 -13.54
C ALA A 131 29.68 -20.99 -13.14
N ALA A 132 30.87 -21.48 -13.41
CA ALA A 132 32.14 -20.82 -13.15
C ALA A 132 32.35 -20.36 -11.70
N GLY A 133 31.63 -20.94 -10.73
CA GLY A 133 31.74 -20.58 -9.32
C GLY A 133 30.94 -19.35 -8.91
N ALA A 134 30.10 -18.82 -9.78
CA ALA A 134 29.15 -17.74 -9.43
C ALA A 134 28.25 -18.18 -8.26
N ARG A 135 27.87 -17.22 -7.42
CA ARG A 135 27.09 -17.50 -6.20
C ARG A 135 25.82 -16.67 -6.17
N LEU A 136 24.76 -17.30 -5.68
CA LEU A 136 23.46 -16.69 -5.42
C LEU A 136 22.97 -17.12 -4.04
N ASP A 137 22.59 -16.17 -3.21
CA ASP A 137 21.77 -16.44 -2.04
C ASP A 137 20.34 -15.95 -2.33
N LEU A 138 19.38 -16.87 -2.25
CA LEU A 138 17.96 -16.55 -2.21
C LEU A 138 17.54 -16.42 -0.75
N VAL A 139 17.12 -15.23 -0.34
CA VAL A 139 16.61 -14.98 1.01
C VAL A 139 15.10 -14.91 0.95
N VAL A 140 14.42 -15.77 1.70
CA VAL A 140 12.95 -15.82 1.78
C VAL A 140 12.53 -15.47 3.20
N ARG A 141 11.55 -14.57 3.35
CA ARG A 141 10.88 -14.25 4.62
C ARG A 141 9.42 -14.64 4.55
N ALA A 142 8.91 -15.21 5.64
CA ALA A 142 7.48 -15.48 5.81
C ALA A 142 6.99 -14.91 7.14
N SER A 143 5.85 -14.24 7.12
CA SER A 143 5.12 -13.70 8.27
C SER A 143 3.70 -14.28 8.33
N ALA A 144 2.90 -13.81 9.29
CA ALA A 144 1.50 -14.21 9.41
C ALA A 144 0.62 -13.71 8.25
N ASP A 145 1.07 -12.70 7.50
CA ASP A 145 0.31 -11.99 6.48
C ASP A 145 1.07 -11.79 5.15
N GLY A 146 2.24 -12.43 4.99
CA GLY A 146 2.99 -12.29 3.74
C GLY A 146 4.18 -13.21 3.61
N VAL A 147 4.65 -13.32 2.37
CA VAL A 147 5.90 -13.97 1.96
C VAL A 147 6.66 -13.00 1.07
N ALA A 148 7.97 -12.92 1.24
CA ALA A 148 8.83 -12.13 0.37
C ALA A 148 10.14 -12.86 0.09
N TYR A 149 10.74 -12.56 -1.05
CA TYR A 149 12.09 -13.03 -1.38
C TYR A 149 12.93 -11.89 -1.95
N ARG A 150 14.25 -12.06 -1.88
CA ARG A 150 15.23 -11.23 -2.58
C ARG A 150 16.48 -12.02 -2.92
N TYR A 151 17.23 -11.54 -3.89
CA TYR A 151 18.54 -12.06 -4.25
C TYR A 151 19.63 -11.30 -3.51
N VAL A 152 20.66 -12.05 -3.09
CA VAL A 152 21.89 -11.47 -2.52
C VAL A 152 23.07 -12.05 -3.29
N LEU A 153 23.86 -11.15 -3.87
CA LEU A 153 25.02 -11.49 -4.69
C LEU A 153 26.30 -10.96 -4.01
N PRO A 154 27.41 -11.72 -4.01
CA PRO A 154 28.70 -11.21 -3.57
C PRO A 154 29.25 -10.19 -4.56
N ALA A 155 30.27 -9.44 -4.18
CA ALA A 155 30.97 -8.55 -5.11
C ALA A 155 31.56 -9.32 -6.32
N GLY A 156 31.71 -8.61 -7.44
CA GLY A 156 32.31 -9.16 -8.67
C GLY A 156 31.34 -9.87 -9.62
N HIS A 157 30.02 -9.70 -9.40
CA HIS A 157 29.00 -10.26 -10.31
C HIS A 157 28.77 -9.40 -11.58
N GLY A 158 29.32 -8.17 -11.63
CA GLY A 158 29.04 -7.19 -12.69
C GLY A 158 27.65 -6.58 -12.57
N ASP A 159 27.26 -5.79 -13.56
CA ASP A 159 25.95 -5.16 -13.59
C ASP A 159 24.81 -6.19 -13.72
N VAL A 160 23.65 -5.87 -13.16
CA VAL A 160 22.45 -6.68 -13.33
C VAL A 160 21.77 -6.34 -14.65
N LEU A 161 21.48 -7.37 -15.46
CA LEU A 161 20.82 -7.25 -16.75
C LEU A 161 19.31 -7.53 -16.68
N GLY A 162 18.83 -8.03 -15.55
CA GLY A 162 17.41 -8.25 -15.30
C GLY A 162 17.12 -9.43 -14.37
N GLU A 163 15.84 -9.59 -14.06
CA GLU A 163 15.31 -10.75 -13.35
C GLU A 163 14.51 -11.63 -14.31
N THR A 164 14.58 -12.94 -14.13
CA THR A 164 13.67 -13.92 -14.77
C THR A 164 12.46 -14.22 -13.89
N SER A 165 12.38 -13.57 -12.74
CA SER A 165 11.31 -13.72 -11.76
C SER A 165 9.93 -13.41 -12.34
N ALA A 166 8.93 -14.21 -11.97
CA ALA A 166 7.54 -13.91 -12.26
C ALA A 166 6.66 -14.33 -11.07
N PHE A 167 5.47 -13.77 -11.01
CA PHE A 167 4.38 -14.23 -10.15
C PHE A 167 3.33 -14.92 -11.01
N ARG A 168 3.08 -16.20 -10.77
CA ARG A 168 2.04 -16.96 -11.48
C ARG A 168 0.81 -17.10 -10.61
N LEU A 169 -0.26 -16.44 -11.02
CA LEU A 169 -1.58 -16.53 -10.41
C LEU A 169 -2.42 -17.55 -11.18
N PRO A 170 -3.42 -18.20 -10.57
CA PRO A 170 -4.42 -18.95 -11.31
C PRO A 170 -5.06 -18.08 -12.39
N ASP A 171 -5.19 -18.59 -13.60
CA ASP A 171 -5.66 -17.83 -14.77
C ASP A 171 -7.04 -17.16 -14.57
N ASP A 172 -7.91 -17.79 -13.79
CA ASP A 172 -9.28 -17.36 -13.47
C ASP A 172 -9.36 -16.47 -12.20
N ALA A 173 -8.27 -16.21 -11.51
CA ALA A 173 -8.25 -15.36 -10.33
C ALA A 173 -8.69 -13.94 -10.70
N ASP A 174 -9.70 -13.39 -9.99
CA ASP A 174 -10.05 -11.96 -10.13
C ASP A 174 -8.84 -11.08 -9.84
N ALA A 175 -8.63 -10.06 -10.66
CA ALA A 175 -7.47 -9.18 -10.60
C ALA A 175 -7.90 -7.71 -10.64
N TRP A 176 -7.37 -6.90 -9.73
CA TRP A 176 -7.50 -5.43 -9.73
C TRP A 176 -6.12 -4.84 -10.01
N LEU A 177 -5.98 -4.27 -11.19
CA LEU A 177 -4.71 -3.87 -11.75
C LEU A 177 -4.74 -2.40 -12.18
N SER A 178 -3.64 -1.69 -11.95
CA SER A 178 -3.37 -0.37 -12.50
C SER A 178 -2.31 -0.49 -13.59
N THR A 179 -2.58 0.02 -14.78
CA THR A 179 -1.56 0.11 -15.84
C THR A 179 -0.38 0.93 -15.34
N TYR A 180 0.83 0.43 -15.54
CA TYR A 180 2.05 1.11 -15.09
C TYR A 180 2.20 2.47 -15.75
N ARG A 181 2.50 3.45 -14.93
CA ARG A 181 2.90 4.81 -15.28
C ARG A 181 4.11 5.18 -14.43
N VAL A 182 4.97 6.02 -14.94
CA VAL A 182 6.18 6.46 -14.20
C VAL A 182 5.88 7.27 -12.93
N ASP A 183 4.69 7.87 -12.88
CA ASP A 183 4.14 8.60 -11.73
C ASP A 183 3.26 7.70 -10.82
N ASN A 184 3.01 6.45 -11.22
CA ASN A 184 2.10 5.52 -10.56
C ASN A 184 0.64 6.01 -10.41
N GLU A 185 0.21 7.01 -11.17
CA GLU A 185 -1.13 7.62 -11.09
C GLU A 185 -2.16 6.96 -12.02
N GLY A 186 -1.99 5.67 -12.28
CA GLY A 186 -2.92 4.88 -13.09
C GLY A 186 -4.25 4.60 -12.38
N GLN A 187 -5.29 4.33 -13.17
CA GLN A 187 -6.59 3.87 -12.66
C GLN A 187 -6.60 2.35 -12.48
N PHE A 188 -7.22 1.87 -11.40
CA PHE A 188 -7.47 0.44 -11.22
C PHE A 188 -8.65 -0.01 -12.05
N ALA A 189 -8.49 -1.15 -12.72
CA ALA A 189 -9.53 -1.86 -13.44
C ALA A 189 -9.56 -3.33 -13.02
N GLN A 190 -10.73 -3.96 -13.13
CA GLN A 190 -10.93 -5.37 -12.79
C GLN A 190 -10.85 -6.24 -14.05
N TYR A 191 -10.13 -7.36 -13.93
CA TYR A 191 -9.95 -8.41 -14.93
C TYR A 191 -9.96 -9.78 -14.23
N THR A 192 -9.71 -10.85 -14.97
CA THR A 192 -9.06 -12.05 -14.40
C THR A 192 -7.56 -12.01 -14.70
N ALA A 193 -6.77 -12.81 -13.98
CA ALA A 193 -5.32 -12.81 -14.14
C ALA A 193 -4.89 -13.04 -15.60
N ALA A 194 -5.55 -13.95 -16.33
CA ALA A 194 -5.24 -14.24 -17.72
C ALA A 194 -5.90 -13.28 -18.74
N THR A 195 -7.01 -12.62 -18.40
CA THR A 195 -7.74 -11.76 -19.35
C THR A 195 -7.28 -10.30 -19.36
N ALA A 196 -6.44 -9.90 -18.42
CA ALA A 196 -5.83 -8.59 -18.41
C ALA A 196 -5.11 -8.33 -19.75
N PRO A 197 -5.23 -7.13 -20.35
CA PRO A 197 -4.55 -6.80 -21.59
C PRO A 197 -3.03 -6.96 -21.50
N THR A 198 -2.40 -7.34 -22.61
CA THR A 198 -0.94 -7.35 -22.69
C THR A 198 -0.38 -5.96 -22.41
N GLY A 199 0.59 -5.84 -21.49
CA GLY A 199 1.17 -4.58 -21.08
C GLY A 199 1.97 -4.67 -19.79
N ALA A 200 2.24 -3.52 -19.22
CA ALA A 200 2.90 -3.39 -17.93
C ALA A 200 1.93 -2.85 -16.87
N TYR A 201 2.02 -3.40 -15.66
CA TYR A 201 1.18 -3.03 -14.52
C TYR A 201 2.05 -2.63 -13.33
N SER A 202 1.51 -1.76 -12.46
CA SER A 202 2.16 -1.37 -11.22
C SER A 202 2.17 -2.52 -10.21
N GLU A 203 3.18 -2.54 -9.31
CA GLU A 203 3.38 -3.60 -8.30
C GLU A 203 2.38 -3.57 -7.13
N GLN A 204 1.34 -2.80 -7.18
CA GLN A 204 0.24 -2.80 -6.22
C GLN A 204 -0.96 -3.63 -6.74
N ALA A 205 -0.68 -4.73 -7.39
CA ALA A 205 -1.63 -5.60 -8.06
C ALA A 205 -2.29 -6.58 -7.08
N LEU A 206 -3.62 -6.56 -6.98
CA LEU A 206 -4.39 -7.42 -6.08
C LEU A 206 -5.07 -8.54 -6.87
N PHE A 207 -5.03 -9.75 -6.34
CA PHE A 207 -5.67 -10.94 -6.92
C PHE A 207 -6.49 -11.68 -5.88
N ALA A 208 -7.65 -12.19 -6.27
CA ALA A 208 -8.44 -13.11 -5.45
C ALA A 208 -8.16 -14.55 -5.92
N THR A 209 -7.45 -15.30 -5.09
CA THR A 209 -7.00 -16.67 -5.38
C THR A 209 -7.74 -17.68 -4.52
N PRO A 210 -7.66 -19.01 -4.79
CA PRO A 210 -8.24 -20.03 -3.92
C PRO A 210 -7.74 -19.96 -2.47
N GLY A 211 -6.50 -19.51 -2.24
CA GLY A 211 -5.90 -19.35 -0.90
C GLY A 211 -6.25 -18.03 -0.20
N GLY A 212 -7.03 -17.15 -0.84
CA GLY A 212 -7.40 -15.81 -0.35
C GLY A 212 -6.91 -14.72 -1.29
N TYR A 213 -6.82 -13.49 -0.80
CA TYR A 213 -6.26 -12.40 -1.58
C TYR A 213 -4.73 -12.42 -1.56
N ALA A 214 -4.13 -12.03 -2.67
CA ALA A 214 -2.69 -11.84 -2.86
C ALA A 214 -2.46 -10.43 -3.41
N LEU A 215 -1.77 -9.58 -2.66
CA LEU A 215 -1.31 -8.27 -3.13
C LEU A 215 0.19 -8.37 -3.42
N LEU A 216 0.57 -8.15 -4.67
CA LEU A 216 1.97 -8.08 -5.07
C LEU A 216 2.53 -6.72 -4.70
N ALA A 217 3.75 -6.69 -4.17
CA ALA A 217 4.40 -5.47 -3.71
C ALA A 217 5.92 -5.60 -3.75
N GLU A 218 6.60 -4.47 -3.64
CA GLU A 218 8.05 -4.35 -3.49
C GLU A 218 8.38 -3.65 -2.17
N SER A 219 9.53 -3.94 -1.58
CA SER A 219 10.01 -3.25 -0.39
C SER A 219 11.54 -3.13 -0.35
N ASP A 220 12.04 -2.17 0.43
CA ASP A 220 13.48 -1.90 0.60
C ASP A 220 14.17 -1.58 -0.74
N LEU A 221 13.51 -0.75 -1.56
CA LEU A 221 14.06 -0.27 -2.82
C LEU A 221 14.95 0.95 -2.57
N THR A 222 16.19 0.88 -3.03
CA THR A 222 17.20 1.94 -2.89
C THR A 222 17.97 2.16 -4.20
N GLY A 223 18.80 3.20 -4.27
CA GLY A 223 19.68 3.48 -5.41
C GLY A 223 20.75 2.41 -5.69
N GLY A 224 20.85 1.40 -4.84
CA GLY A 224 21.62 0.19 -5.13
C GLY A 224 20.96 -0.75 -6.14
N TYR A 225 19.67 -0.52 -6.46
CA TYR A 225 18.91 -1.35 -7.40
C TYR A 225 18.02 -0.49 -8.31
N SER A 226 17.12 -1.10 -9.06
CA SER A 226 16.14 -0.46 -9.95
C SER A 226 14.73 -0.82 -9.52
N GLY A 227 13.79 0.10 -9.65
CA GLY A 227 12.36 -0.18 -9.49
C GLY A 227 11.87 -1.17 -10.54
N ALA A 228 10.72 -1.78 -10.29
CA ALA A 228 10.14 -2.77 -11.18
C ALA A 228 8.68 -2.49 -11.51
N ARG A 229 8.24 -3.12 -12.61
CA ARG A 229 6.87 -3.22 -13.07
C ARG A 229 6.55 -4.66 -13.42
N LEU A 230 5.28 -4.99 -13.49
CA LEU A 230 4.80 -6.33 -13.82
C LEU A 230 4.46 -6.41 -15.31
N ALA A 231 5.34 -7.02 -16.09
CA ALA A 231 5.09 -7.27 -17.52
C ALA A 231 4.17 -8.49 -17.68
N HIS A 232 3.06 -8.31 -18.41
CA HIS A 232 2.04 -9.32 -18.61
C HIS A 232 1.75 -9.55 -20.10
N THR A 233 1.41 -10.79 -20.43
CA THR A 233 0.89 -11.17 -21.74
C THR A 233 -0.48 -11.79 -21.56
N GLN A 234 -1.49 -11.27 -22.23
CA GLN A 234 -2.86 -11.78 -22.18
C GLN A 234 -2.90 -13.28 -22.55
N GLY A 235 -3.72 -14.03 -21.84
CA GLY A 235 -3.86 -15.49 -22.00
C GLY A 235 -3.06 -16.31 -20.99
N SER A 236 -2.42 -15.66 -20.01
CA SER A 236 -1.66 -16.34 -18.94
C SER A 236 -1.79 -15.59 -17.63
N GLY A 237 -1.85 -16.29 -16.49
CA GLY A 237 -1.78 -15.70 -15.16
C GLY A 237 -0.37 -15.28 -14.71
N ALA A 238 0.60 -15.22 -15.61
CA ALA A 238 1.98 -14.85 -15.31
C ALA A 238 2.23 -13.34 -15.40
N TYR A 239 2.82 -12.78 -14.35
CA TYR A 239 3.24 -11.37 -14.23
C TYR A 239 4.74 -11.35 -13.95
N ARG A 240 5.54 -10.99 -14.97
CA ARG A 240 7.00 -11.02 -14.91
C ARG A 240 7.54 -9.72 -14.33
N VAL A 241 8.51 -9.82 -13.46
CA VAL A 241 9.27 -8.67 -12.96
C VAL A 241 10.10 -8.09 -14.10
N GLN A 242 9.88 -6.82 -14.41
CA GLN A 242 10.65 -6.07 -15.39
C GLN A 242 11.22 -4.82 -14.73
N LEU A 243 12.54 -4.73 -14.64
CA LEU A 243 13.21 -3.56 -14.07
C LEU A 243 12.96 -2.31 -14.92
N ALA A 244 13.04 -1.14 -14.29
CA ALA A 244 12.95 0.14 -14.99
C ALA A 244 14.17 0.38 -15.88
N ASP A 245 15.35 -0.10 -15.44
CA ASP A 245 16.60 -0.03 -16.19
C ASP A 245 16.87 -1.35 -16.92
N GLU A 246 17.43 -1.27 -18.12
CA GLU A 246 17.95 -2.44 -18.86
C GLU A 246 19.26 -2.96 -18.28
N ARG A 247 19.95 -2.11 -17.51
CA ARG A 247 21.21 -2.40 -16.83
C ARG A 247 21.26 -1.63 -15.52
N VAL A 248 21.42 -2.36 -14.42
CA VAL A 248 21.54 -1.82 -13.08
C VAL A 248 23.00 -1.90 -12.65
N ALA A 249 23.65 -0.75 -12.49
CA ALA A 249 25.05 -0.68 -12.10
C ALA A 249 25.26 -1.19 -10.67
N ALA A 250 26.24 -2.08 -10.47
CA ALA A 250 26.52 -2.69 -9.18
C ALA A 250 28.03 -2.89 -8.97
N ASP A 251 28.63 -2.04 -8.16
CA ASP A 251 30.08 -2.02 -7.89
C ASP A 251 30.53 -2.90 -6.70
N GLY A 252 29.59 -3.54 -6.01
CA GLY A 252 29.86 -4.30 -4.78
C GLY A 252 28.91 -5.46 -4.55
N PRO A 253 28.83 -5.95 -3.31
CA PRO A 253 27.78 -6.92 -2.97
C PRO A 253 26.41 -6.29 -3.13
N LEU A 254 25.47 -7.03 -3.68
CA LEU A 254 24.11 -6.56 -3.96
C LEU A 254 23.10 -7.33 -3.12
N ALA A 255 22.13 -6.62 -2.53
CA ALA A 255 20.85 -7.17 -2.13
C ALA A 255 19.76 -6.44 -2.94
N THR A 256 18.96 -7.19 -3.70
CA THR A 256 17.87 -6.59 -4.47
C THR A 256 16.76 -6.10 -3.53
N ALA A 257 15.82 -5.31 -4.04
CA ALA A 257 14.57 -5.08 -3.34
C ALA A 257 13.85 -6.41 -3.02
N TRP A 258 12.99 -6.38 -2.00
CA TRP A 258 12.12 -7.51 -1.70
C TRP A 258 10.97 -7.59 -2.70
N ARG A 259 10.76 -8.76 -3.28
CA ARG A 259 9.56 -9.12 -4.01
C ARG A 259 8.58 -9.75 -3.02
N ALA A 260 7.47 -9.07 -2.75
CA ALA A 260 6.56 -9.40 -1.68
C ALA A 260 5.17 -9.79 -2.18
N VAL A 261 4.56 -10.74 -1.48
CA VAL A 261 3.17 -11.15 -1.63
C VAL A 261 2.50 -11.03 -0.27
N VAL A 262 1.68 -10.00 -0.08
CA VAL A 262 0.81 -9.90 1.10
C VAL A 262 -0.38 -10.84 0.85
N ALA A 263 -0.59 -11.81 1.73
CA ALA A 263 -1.57 -12.88 1.51
C ALA A 263 -2.45 -13.14 2.73
N GLY A 264 -3.75 -13.22 2.51
CA GLY A 264 -4.72 -13.45 3.57
C GLY A 264 -6.16 -13.30 3.11
N ASP A 265 -7.09 -13.21 4.05
CA ASP A 265 -8.39 -12.64 3.75
C ASP A 265 -8.27 -11.12 3.51
N LEU A 266 -9.30 -10.50 3.00
CA LEU A 266 -9.25 -9.08 2.64
C LEU A 266 -8.96 -8.17 3.85
N ALA A 267 -9.42 -8.55 5.06
CA ALA A 267 -9.14 -7.82 6.28
C ALA A 267 -7.66 -7.91 6.68
N THR A 268 -7.04 -9.08 6.50
CA THR A 268 -5.60 -9.29 6.71
C THR A 268 -4.79 -8.43 5.74
N VAL A 269 -5.11 -8.45 4.43
CA VAL A 269 -4.42 -7.64 3.42
C VAL A 269 -4.54 -6.15 3.75
N THR A 270 -5.76 -5.66 4.03
CA THR A 270 -6.00 -4.23 4.34
C THR A 270 -5.22 -3.74 5.56
N ARG A 271 -5.05 -4.60 6.58
CA ARG A 271 -4.34 -4.26 7.82
C ARG A 271 -2.84 -4.49 7.75
N SER A 272 -2.35 -5.20 6.75
CA SER A 272 -0.96 -5.60 6.64
C SER A 272 -0.02 -4.39 6.68
N THR A 273 1.10 -4.60 7.33
CA THR A 273 2.23 -3.67 7.38
C THR A 273 3.51 -4.34 6.85
N PHE A 274 3.33 -5.46 6.16
CA PHE A 274 4.42 -6.35 5.75
C PHE A 274 5.48 -5.64 4.90
N THR A 275 5.08 -4.71 4.02
CA THR A 275 6.02 -3.92 3.21
C THR A 275 6.94 -3.05 4.08
N ASP A 276 6.39 -2.40 5.12
CA ASP A 276 7.19 -1.66 6.08
C ASP A 276 8.07 -2.61 6.91
N ASP A 277 7.50 -3.72 7.36
CA ASP A 277 8.18 -4.69 8.24
C ASP A 277 9.38 -5.38 7.56
N LEU A 278 9.43 -5.41 6.22
CA LEU A 278 10.57 -5.89 5.43
C LEU A 278 11.70 -4.87 5.34
N ALA A 279 11.39 -3.57 5.40
CA ALA A 279 12.36 -2.49 5.25
C ALA A 279 13.28 -2.36 6.48
N PRO A 280 14.46 -1.74 6.35
CA PRO A 280 15.38 -1.50 7.46
C PRO A 280 14.78 -0.62 8.56
N ALA A 281 15.32 -0.73 9.77
CA ALA A 281 14.97 0.13 10.88
C ALA A 281 15.26 1.61 10.56
N SER A 282 14.58 2.51 11.29
CA SER A 282 14.75 3.96 11.12
C SER A 282 16.20 4.41 11.20
N LYS A 283 16.62 5.23 10.24
CA LYS A 283 17.90 5.93 10.21
C LYS A 283 17.85 7.29 10.89
N VAL A 284 16.67 7.74 11.33
CA VAL A 284 16.49 9.02 12.05
C VAL A 284 16.43 8.74 13.54
N ALA A 285 17.43 9.25 14.26
CA ALA A 285 17.56 9.01 15.70
C ALA A 285 16.58 9.86 16.53
N ASP A 286 16.57 11.17 16.32
CA ASP A 286 15.58 12.07 16.92
C ASP A 286 14.38 12.26 15.98
N ARG A 287 13.24 11.75 16.37
CA ARG A 287 11.99 11.82 15.63
C ARG A 287 10.95 12.73 16.30
N SER A 288 11.34 13.45 17.34
CA SER A 288 10.43 14.28 18.14
C SER A 288 9.83 15.45 17.36
N TRP A 289 10.48 15.86 16.28
CA TRP A 289 10.04 16.94 15.39
C TRP A 289 9.06 16.47 14.30
N ILE A 290 9.00 15.16 14.02
CA ILE A 290 8.10 14.56 13.03
C ILE A 290 6.70 14.50 13.64
N ARG A 291 5.75 15.21 13.06
CA ARG A 291 4.39 15.30 13.58
C ARG A 291 3.37 15.13 12.47
N PRO A 292 2.64 14.00 12.43
CA PRO A 292 1.54 13.82 11.50
C PRO A 292 0.43 14.82 11.78
N GLY A 293 -0.30 15.20 10.74
CA GLY A 293 -1.40 16.15 10.89
C GLY A 293 -2.22 16.37 9.63
N THR A 294 -3.34 17.02 9.81
CA THR A 294 -4.18 17.51 8.72
C THR A 294 -3.59 18.78 8.12
N VAL A 295 -3.72 18.92 6.82
CA VAL A 295 -3.12 19.99 6.02
C VAL A 295 -4.19 20.65 5.16
N LEU A 296 -4.32 21.97 5.20
CA LEU A 296 -5.10 22.71 4.22
C LEU A 296 -4.22 22.92 2.97
N TRP A 297 -4.60 22.30 1.88
CA TRP A 297 -3.81 22.33 0.65
C TRP A 297 -4.41 23.30 -0.37
N THR A 298 -3.57 24.15 -0.96
CA THR A 298 -4.04 25.30 -1.70
C THR A 298 -4.16 25.10 -3.20
N TRP A 299 -3.65 23.99 -3.78
CA TRP A 299 -3.65 23.80 -5.23
C TRP A 299 -5.05 23.66 -5.83
N LEU A 300 -5.84 22.69 -5.39
CA LEU A 300 -7.21 22.52 -5.89
C LEU A 300 -8.17 23.59 -5.38
N ALA A 301 -7.82 24.26 -4.28
CA ALA A 301 -8.60 25.36 -3.70
C ALA A 301 -8.42 26.68 -4.44
N GLY A 302 -7.19 27.09 -4.73
CA GLY A 302 -6.86 28.40 -5.29
C GLY A 302 -5.90 28.39 -6.47
N GLY A 303 -5.31 27.23 -6.78
CA GLY A 303 -4.39 27.03 -7.89
C GLY A 303 -3.20 27.98 -7.87
N ARG A 304 -2.65 28.21 -9.03
CA ARG A 304 -1.47 29.08 -9.26
C ARG A 304 -1.64 30.49 -8.69
N THR A 305 -2.84 31.02 -8.70
CA THR A 305 -3.10 32.38 -8.19
C THR A 305 -2.89 32.43 -6.67
N ALA A 306 -3.37 31.44 -5.95
CA ALA A 306 -3.12 31.33 -4.52
C ALA A 306 -1.64 31.11 -4.21
N GLY A 307 -0.95 30.19 -4.93
CA GLY A 307 0.47 29.91 -4.75
C GLY A 307 1.40 31.12 -4.91
N ARG A 308 0.94 32.17 -5.58
CA ARG A 308 1.69 33.42 -5.78
C ARG A 308 1.30 34.57 -4.84
N SER A 309 0.32 34.37 -3.96
CA SER A 309 -0.27 35.45 -3.17
C SER A 309 -0.08 35.25 -1.68
N LEU A 310 0.82 36.03 -1.08
CA LEU A 310 0.98 36.09 0.38
C LEU A 310 -0.34 36.36 1.10
N ALA A 311 -1.17 37.24 0.56
CA ALA A 311 -2.47 37.58 1.16
C ALA A 311 -3.43 36.37 1.15
N ALA A 312 -3.46 35.60 0.04
CA ALA A 312 -4.25 34.37 -0.04
C ALA A 312 -3.74 33.32 0.95
N GLN A 313 -2.42 33.13 1.01
CA GLN A 313 -1.82 32.13 1.92
C GLN A 313 -2.07 32.51 3.40
N LYS A 314 -2.01 33.80 3.77
CA LYS A 314 -2.39 34.23 5.12
C LYS A 314 -3.85 33.91 5.46
N ALA A 315 -4.77 34.06 4.50
CA ALA A 315 -6.17 33.69 4.70
C ALA A 315 -6.35 32.16 4.90
N TYR A 316 -5.59 31.33 4.16
CA TYR A 316 -5.57 29.87 4.38
C TYR A 316 -4.97 29.49 5.74
N VAL A 317 -3.89 30.14 6.16
CA VAL A 317 -3.33 29.99 7.50
C VAL A 317 -4.35 30.36 8.59
N ASP A 318 -5.08 31.45 8.41
CA ASP A 318 -6.11 31.89 9.37
C ASP A 318 -7.20 30.82 9.50
N TYR A 319 -7.65 30.29 8.37
CA TYR A 319 -8.66 29.23 8.36
C TYR A 319 -8.15 27.94 9.01
N ALA A 320 -6.93 27.49 8.68
CA ALA A 320 -6.33 26.33 9.30
C ALA A 320 -6.20 26.49 10.82
N ALA A 321 -5.74 27.64 11.29
CA ALA A 321 -5.64 27.97 12.71
C ALA A 321 -7.01 27.93 13.41
N GLU A 322 -8.05 28.50 12.79
CA GLU A 322 -9.42 28.51 13.30
C GLU A 322 -10.00 27.09 13.44
N ARG A 323 -9.61 26.18 12.54
CA ARG A 323 -10.03 24.76 12.56
C ARG A 323 -9.17 23.88 13.46
N GLY A 324 -8.05 24.39 13.98
CA GLY A 324 -7.08 23.58 14.71
C GLY A 324 -6.31 22.60 13.79
N TRP A 325 -6.28 22.85 12.48
CA TRP A 325 -5.49 22.08 11.55
C TRP A 325 -4.03 22.54 11.63
N PRO A 326 -3.08 21.61 11.90
CA PRO A 326 -1.72 21.99 12.24
C PRO A 326 -0.89 22.52 11.08
N TYR A 327 -1.33 22.32 9.82
CA TYR A 327 -0.54 22.67 8.65
C TYR A 327 -1.36 23.36 7.56
N GLU A 328 -0.65 24.18 6.79
CA GLU A 328 -1.04 24.70 5.50
C GLU A 328 0.04 24.35 4.48
N ALA A 329 -0.36 23.91 3.27
CA ALA A 329 0.55 23.59 2.19
C ALA A 329 0.44 24.61 1.05
N VAL A 330 1.49 25.42 0.93
CA VAL A 330 1.70 26.36 -0.18
C VAL A 330 2.14 25.58 -1.40
N ASP A 331 1.26 25.47 -2.38
CA ASP A 331 1.57 24.75 -3.61
C ASP A 331 2.32 25.62 -4.65
N SER A 332 2.52 25.11 -5.83
CA SER A 332 3.34 25.67 -6.91
C SER A 332 3.12 27.16 -7.18
N GLY A 333 4.19 27.89 -7.44
CA GLY A 333 4.20 29.29 -7.87
C GLY A 333 4.90 30.28 -6.94
N TRP A 334 5.12 29.96 -5.66
CA TRP A 334 5.61 30.87 -4.64
C TRP A 334 7.07 31.35 -4.86
N TYR A 335 7.88 30.58 -5.60
CA TYR A 335 9.29 30.89 -5.88
C TYR A 335 9.57 31.09 -7.38
N PHE A 336 8.53 31.13 -8.23
CA PHE A 336 8.71 31.36 -9.65
C PHE A 336 8.76 32.85 -9.98
N LYS A 337 9.47 33.19 -11.05
CA LYS A 337 9.49 34.53 -11.61
C LYS A 337 8.08 35.08 -11.80
N LYS A 338 7.92 36.37 -11.57
CA LYS A 338 6.60 37.02 -11.56
C LYS A 338 5.79 36.78 -12.83
N ASP A 339 6.41 36.89 -13.99
CA ASP A 339 5.74 36.86 -15.29
C ASP A 339 6.02 35.54 -16.06
N GLU A 340 6.85 34.65 -15.52
CA GLU A 340 7.18 33.37 -16.10
C GLU A 340 6.63 32.24 -15.23
N TRP A 341 5.94 31.32 -15.89
CA TRP A 341 5.44 30.14 -15.22
C TRP A 341 6.49 29.02 -15.32
N ASP A 342 6.73 28.35 -14.19
CA ASP A 342 7.65 27.24 -14.11
C ASP A 342 9.14 27.60 -14.34
N VAL A 343 9.50 28.87 -14.10
CA VAL A 343 10.88 29.35 -14.12
C VAL A 343 11.24 29.83 -12.73
N THR A 344 12.20 29.18 -12.09
CA THR A 344 12.70 29.53 -10.76
C THR A 344 13.26 30.96 -10.78
N ASP A 345 12.84 31.79 -9.82
CA ASP A 345 13.38 33.12 -9.64
C ASP A 345 14.79 33.00 -9.04
N PRO A 346 15.86 33.51 -9.68
CA PRO A 346 17.20 33.42 -9.14
C PRO A 346 17.35 34.11 -7.77
N ASP A 347 16.51 35.09 -7.49
CA ASP A 347 16.50 35.85 -6.23
C ASP A 347 15.49 35.31 -5.20
N TRP A 348 14.97 34.08 -5.40
CA TRP A 348 13.92 33.47 -4.58
C TRP A 348 14.23 33.46 -3.08
N GLN A 349 15.49 33.47 -2.67
CA GLN A 349 15.88 33.51 -1.25
C GLN A 349 15.81 34.89 -0.65
N THR A 350 16.07 35.95 -1.43
CA THR A 350 16.15 37.34 -0.96
C THR A 350 14.84 38.09 -1.08
N ASP A 351 14.06 37.77 -2.12
CA ASP A 351 12.81 38.48 -2.44
C ASP A 351 11.56 37.68 -2.02
N SER A 352 11.76 36.50 -1.41
CA SER A 352 10.66 35.62 -1.00
C SER A 352 9.84 36.20 0.15
N TRP A 353 8.54 36.13 0.02
CA TRP A 353 7.60 36.40 1.12
C TRP A 353 7.43 35.17 2.06
N MET A 354 8.04 34.04 1.76
CA MET A 354 7.91 32.80 2.56
C MET A 354 8.35 32.97 4.02
N PRO A 355 9.47 33.67 4.36
CA PRO A 355 9.83 33.92 5.75
C PRO A 355 8.76 34.67 6.54
N GLU A 356 8.06 35.63 5.89
CA GLU A 356 6.96 36.37 6.49
C GLU A 356 5.76 35.45 6.75
N LEU A 357 5.38 34.62 5.78
CA LEU A 357 4.29 33.66 5.93
C LEU A 357 4.60 32.64 7.03
N ALA A 358 5.79 32.04 7.04
CA ALA A 358 6.18 31.06 8.03
C ALA A 358 6.18 31.65 9.46
N ALA A 359 6.62 32.90 9.62
CA ALA A 359 6.52 33.60 10.90
C ALA A 359 5.08 33.88 11.32
N TYR A 360 4.24 34.30 10.37
CA TYR A 360 2.81 34.54 10.59
C TYR A 360 2.08 33.26 11.00
N ALA A 361 2.29 32.17 10.28
CA ALA A 361 1.68 30.87 10.55
C ALA A 361 2.11 30.32 11.92
N ARG A 362 3.40 30.40 12.23
CA ARG A 362 3.93 29.96 13.54
C ARG A 362 3.30 30.73 14.70
N ALA A 363 3.06 32.02 14.55
CA ALA A 363 2.40 32.83 15.58
C ALA A 363 0.95 32.38 15.84
N LYS A 364 0.33 31.67 14.88
CA LYS A 364 -1.01 31.11 14.95
C LYS A 364 -1.03 29.61 15.26
N GLY A 365 0.13 28.99 15.47
CA GLY A 365 0.24 27.57 15.73
C GLY A 365 0.15 26.67 14.49
N VAL A 366 0.25 27.24 13.28
CA VAL A 366 0.21 26.53 11.99
C VAL A 366 1.63 26.40 11.44
N GLY A 367 1.99 25.22 10.96
CA GLY A 367 3.23 24.95 10.22
C GLY A 367 3.02 25.09 8.71
N ILE A 368 4.04 25.56 8.01
CA ILE A 368 4.02 25.67 6.55
C ILE A 368 4.72 24.47 5.94
N ILE A 369 4.09 23.89 4.93
CA ILE A 369 4.67 22.92 3.99
C ILE A 369 4.77 23.63 2.63
N VAL A 370 5.88 23.45 1.91
CA VAL A 370 6.08 24.13 0.63
C VAL A 370 6.28 23.14 -0.51
N TRP A 371 5.67 23.41 -1.64
CA TRP A 371 5.90 22.68 -2.87
C TRP A 371 7.21 23.10 -3.54
N ILE A 372 8.00 22.12 -4.01
CA ILE A 372 9.24 22.34 -4.76
C ILE A 372 9.30 21.32 -5.91
N HIS A 373 9.67 21.76 -7.10
CA HIS A 373 9.93 20.88 -8.20
C HIS A 373 11.23 20.09 -7.97
N GLN A 374 11.26 18.79 -8.25
CA GLN A 374 12.43 17.92 -8.06
C GLN A 374 13.70 18.50 -8.73
N ARG A 375 13.58 19.07 -9.93
CA ARG A 375 14.73 19.68 -10.66
C ARG A 375 15.45 20.78 -9.89
N ASP A 376 14.75 21.48 -8.97
CA ASP A 376 15.35 22.54 -8.15
C ASP A 376 16.07 21.99 -6.90
N LEU A 377 16.06 20.66 -6.72
CA LEU A 377 16.74 19.89 -5.68
C LEU A 377 17.58 18.75 -6.27
N ASP A 378 17.88 18.79 -7.56
CA ASP A 378 18.54 17.68 -8.28
C ASP A 378 19.99 17.52 -7.82
N THR A 379 20.75 18.61 -7.78
CA THR A 379 22.16 18.61 -7.43
C THR A 379 22.41 18.83 -5.93
N PRO A 380 23.56 18.38 -5.39
CA PRO A 380 23.95 18.69 -4.01
C PRO A 380 24.03 20.19 -3.73
N GLU A 381 24.45 20.99 -4.73
CA GLU A 381 24.58 22.45 -4.63
C GLU A 381 23.20 23.11 -4.47
N GLU A 382 22.20 22.68 -5.23
CA GLU A 382 20.82 23.14 -5.09
C GLU A 382 20.26 22.78 -3.72
N ARG A 383 20.40 21.53 -3.30
CA ARG A 383 19.93 21.09 -1.99
C ARG A 383 20.58 21.87 -0.85
N ALA A 384 21.89 22.17 -0.94
CA ALA A 384 22.61 22.99 0.02
C ALA A 384 22.15 24.45 0.07
N GLN A 385 21.50 24.94 -0.98
CA GLN A 385 20.87 26.26 -0.99
C GLN A 385 19.46 26.22 -0.41
N TRP A 386 18.65 25.26 -0.82
CA TRP A 386 17.23 25.17 -0.49
C TRP A 386 16.97 24.73 0.95
N LEU A 387 17.48 23.58 1.36
CA LEU A 387 17.09 22.95 2.62
C LEU A 387 17.46 23.80 3.86
N PRO A 388 18.67 24.38 3.96
CA PRO A 388 18.99 25.27 5.07
C PRO A 388 18.18 26.57 5.08
N ALA A 389 17.75 27.07 3.91
CA ALA A 389 16.90 28.27 3.83
C ALA A 389 15.50 27.99 4.40
N LEU A 390 14.91 26.86 4.01
CA LEU A 390 13.59 26.43 4.51
C LEU A 390 13.59 26.21 6.02
N GLU A 391 14.62 25.55 6.55
CA GLU A 391 14.80 25.36 7.99
C GLU A 391 14.91 26.69 8.73
N ARG A 392 15.75 27.63 8.27
CA ARG A 392 15.91 28.97 8.87
C ARG A 392 14.59 29.75 8.86
N TRP A 393 13.78 29.61 7.84
CA TRP A 393 12.47 30.26 7.76
C TRP A 393 11.44 29.62 8.69
N GLY A 394 11.69 28.38 9.13
CA GLY A 394 10.81 27.64 10.02
C GLY A 394 9.73 26.84 9.30
N VAL A 395 9.93 26.56 8.00
CA VAL A 395 9.12 25.62 7.21
C VAL A 395 9.19 24.25 7.86
N LYS A 396 8.09 23.50 7.83
CA LYS A 396 7.93 22.21 8.51
C LYS A 396 8.03 21.01 7.59
N GLY A 397 7.88 21.20 6.29
CA GLY A 397 7.97 20.12 5.34
C GLY A 397 8.03 20.61 3.90
N VAL A 398 8.35 19.67 3.03
CA VAL A 398 8.45 19.88 1.58
C VAL A 398 7.59 18.86 0.86
N LYS A 399 6.77 19.35 -0.08
CA LYS A 399 6.10 18.55 -1.10
C LYS A 399 6.99 18.62 -2.34
N ILE A 400 7.70 17.53 -2.64
CA ILE A 400 8.62 17.46 -3.78
C ILE A 400 7.92 16.74 -4.92
N ASP A 401 7.89 17.35 -6.09
CA ASP A 401 7.06 16.90 -7.21
C ASP A 401 7.87 16.62 -8.48
N PHE A 402 7.32 15.74 -9.35
CA PHE A 402 7.81 15.41 -10.68
C PHE A 402 9.10 14.58 -10.74
N MET A 403 9.29 13.61 -9.86
CA MET A 403 10.35 12.61 -10.01
C MET A 403 10.15 11.75 -11.27
N ASN A 404 8.93 11.32 -11.54
CA ASN A 404 8.50 10.61 -12.76
C ASN A 404 9.45 9.50 -13.24
N SER A 405 10.09 8.79 -12.32
CA SER A 405 11.02 7.72 -12.63
C SER A 405 11.23 6.78 -11.44
N GLU A 406 11.42 5.50 -11.73
CA GLU A 406 11.89 4.49 -10.79
C GLU A 406 13.24 3.88 -11.23
N ALA A 407 13.93 4.54 -12.17
CA ALA A 407 15.26 4.15 -12.58
C ALA A 407 16.27 4.33 -11.45
N GLN A 408 17.35 3.56 -11.48
CA GLN A 408 18.41 3.59 -10.47
C GLN A 408 18.94 5.00 -10.19
N SER A 409 19.06 5.84 -11.22
CA SER A 409 19.51 7.23 -11.07
C SER A 409 18.59 8.04 -10.17
N MET A 410 17.28 7.92 -10.35
CA MET A 410 16.29 8.60 -9.50
C MET A 410 16.28 8.01 -8.09
N LEU A 411 16.43 6.71 -7.93
CA LEU A 411 16.53 6.09 -6.61
C LEU A 411 17.76 6.54 -5.85
N ARG A 412 18.89 6.79 -6.53
CA ARG A 412 20.08 7.42 -5.93
C ARG A 412 19.81 8.86 -5.49
N TRP A 413 18.96 9.59 -6.23
CA TRP A 413 18.49 10.90 -5.79
C TRP A 413 17.67 10.81 -4.50
N TYR A 414 16.73 9.83 -4.38
CA TYR A 414 16.02 9.58 -3.12
C TYR A 414 16.99 9.28 -1.97
N ASP A 415 18.01 8.45 -2.20
CA ASP A 415 19.02 8.12 -1.19
C ASP A 415 19.83 9.35 -0.74
N ALA A 416 19.96 10.38 -1.59
CA ALA A 416 20.64 11.64 -1.26
C ALA A 416 19.72 12.61 -0.50
N ILE A 417 18.48 12.85 -0.98
CA ILE A 417 17.57 13.84 -0.38
C ILE A 417 17.05 13.43 1.00
N LEU A 418 16.87 12.12 1.25
CA LEU A 418 16.28 11.61 2.48
C LEU A 418 17.10 11.93 3.74
N PRO A 419 18.43 11.69 3.82
CA PRO A 419 19.23 12.10 4.96
C PRO A 419 19.32 13.62 5.11
N GLU A 420 19.33 14.38 3.99
CA GLU A 420 19.41 15.84 4.02
C GLU A 420 18.11 16.47 4.56
N THR A 421 16.94 16.01 4.12
CA THR A 421 15.65 16.48 4.67
C THR A 421 15.51 16.13 6.16
N ALA A 422 15.99 14.95 6.59
CA ALA A 422 16.02 14.59 8.00
C ALA A 422 16.93 15.49 8.82
N ALA A 423 18.13 15.84 8.30
CA ALA A 423 19.08 16.73 8.96
C ALA A 423 18.53 18.15 9.15
N HIS A 424 17.69 18.61 8.22
CA HIS A 424 17.05 19.92 8.26
C HIS A 424 15.64 19.91 8.89
N HIS A 425 15.24 18.81 9.54
CA HIS A 425 13.94 18.66 10.20
C HIS A 425 12.73 18.97 9.30
N LEU A 426 12.80 18.55 8.04
CA LEU A 426 11.74 18.73 7.05
C LEU A 426 10.99 17.42 6.83
N MET A 427 9.70 17.41 7.10
CA MET A 427 8.79 16.32 6.68
C MET A 427 8.66 16.34 5.16
N VAL A 428 8.40 15.19 4.57
CA VAL A 428 8.38 15.05 3.10
C VAL A 428 7.08 14.41 2.64
N ASP A 429 6.52 14.98 1.60
CA ASP A 429 5.52 14.41 0.71
C ASP A 429 6.12 14.35 -0.70
N PHE A 430 6.04 13.19 -1.36
CA PHE A 430 6.51 13.03 -2.73
C PHE A 430 5.35 12.90 -3.70
N HIS A 431 5.35 13.74 -4.76
CA HIS A 431 4.37 13.74 -5.84
C HIS A 431 4.99 13.40 -7.19
N GLY A 432 4.19 12.86 -8.15
CA GLY A 432 4.74 12.33 -9.38
C GLY A 432 5.84 11.28 -9.10
N SER A 433 5.61 10.38 -8.19
CA SER A 433 6.66 9.61 -7.49
C SER A 433 6.48 8.10 -7.58
N THR A 434 7.47 7.38 -7.04
CA THR A 434 7.28 5.96 -6.68
C THR A 434 6.22 5.80 -5.58
N ILE A 435 5.73 4.57 -5.39
CA ILE A 435 4.92 4.18 -4.23
C ILE A 435 5.82 3.92 -3.00
N PRO A 436 5.31 3.86 -1.76
CA PRO A 436 6.12 3.86 -0.53
C PRO A 436 7.18 2.77 -0.40
N LYS A 437 6.93 1.54 -0.78
CA LYS A 437 7.91 0.42 -0.76
C LYS A 437 8.71 0.30 0.55
N GLY A 438 8.08 0.63 1.70
CA GLY A 438 8.70 0.55 3.03
C GLY A 438 9.58 1.75 3.42
N ILE A 439 9.72 2.77 2.59
CA ILE A 439 10.55 3.96 2.84
C ILE A 439 10.22 4.66 4.17
N GLN A 440 8.94 4.68 4.55
CA GLN A 440 8.43 5.36 5.74
C GLN A 440 8.95 4.75 7.05
N ARG A 441 9.32 3.47 7.06
CA ARG A 441 9.97 2.86 8.21
C ARG A 441 11.42 3.32 8.37
N THR A 442 12.17 3.37 7.28
CA THR A 442 13.58 3.74 7.27
C THR A 442 13.78 5.25 7.43
N TRP A 443 12.87 6.02 6.84
CA TRP A 443 12.86 7.47 6.81
C TRP A 443 11.50 8.01 7.27
N PRO A 444 11.23 8.05 8.59
CA PRO A 444 9.90 8.36 9.13
C PRO A 444 9.43 9.80 8.86
N GLN A 445 10.33 10.70 8.41
CA GLN A 445 9.92 12.04 7.94
C GLN A 445 9.22 12.00 6.58
N VAL A 446 9.31 10.91 5.82
CA VAL A 446 8.46 10.70 4.63
C VAL A 446 7.07 10.36 5.12
N MET A 447 6.21 11.36 5.16
CA MET A 447 4.90 11.26 5.77
C MET A 447 3.86 10.65 4.83
N THR A 448 4.00 10.93 3.54
CA THR A 448 3.08 10.44 2.51
C THR A 448 3.75 10.50 1.13
N LEU A 449 3.18 9.81 0.17
CA LEU A 449 3.53 9.85 -1.25
C LEU A 449 2.25 9.84 -2.07
N GLU A 450 2.23 10.49 -3.23
CA GLU A 450 1.12 10.36 -4.18
C GLU A 450 1.09 8.96 -4.78
N GLY A 451 1.72 8.71 -5.88
CA GLY A 451 1.73 7.42 -6.58
C GLY A 451 0.33 6.80 -6.71
N VAL A 452 -0.66 7.61 -7.02
CA VAL A 452 -2.08 7.26 -7.12
C VAL A 452 -2.82 8.22 -8.04
N GLY A 453 -3.85 7.75 -8.73
CA GLY A 453 -4.82 8.64 -9.38
C GLY A 453 -5.67 9.35 -8.33
N GLY A 454 -5.13 10.43 -7.73
CA GLY A 454 -5.74 11.18 -6.64
C GLY A 454 -6.90 12.09 -7.06
N GLU A 455 -7.35 12.98 -6.14
CA GLU A 455 -8.48 13.90 -6.36
C GLU A 455 -8.26 14.86 -7.54
N GLU A 456 -7.02 15.11 -7.94
CA GLU A 456 -6.71 15.89 -9.15
C GLU A 456 -7.23 15.27 -10.44
N LYS A 457 -7.37 13.95 -10.48
CA LYS A 457 -7.74 13.20 -11.69
C LYS A 457 -9.26 13.22 -11.89
N ARG A 458 -9.72 13.95 -12.90
CA ARG A 458 -11.16 14.00 -13.29
C ARG A 458 -11.68 12.69 -13.88
N THR A 459 -10.81 11.72 -14.11
CA THR A 459 -11.12 10.41 -14.68
C THR A 459 -11.36 9.35 -13.61
N ASN A 460 -11.26 9.69 -12.34
CA ASN A 460 -11.54 8.76 -11.25
C ASN A 460 -12.96 8.19 -11.35
N THR A 461 -13.10 6.91 -11.04
CA THR A 461 -14.37 6.20 -10.98
C THR A 461 -14.65 5.77 -9.55
N ALA A 462 -15.91 5.61 -9.17
CA ALA A 462 -16.25 5.08 -7.86
C ALA A 462 -15.66 3.67 -7.62
N ALA A 463 -15.48 2.86 -8.68
CA ALA A 463 -14.80 1.58 -8.61
C ALA A 463 -13.31 1.73 -8.26
N HIS A 464 -12.61 2.72 -8.85
CA HIS A 464 -11.25 3.04 -8.48
C HIS A 464 -11.16 3.44 -7.00
N LEU A 465 -12.01 4.37 -6.52
CA LEU A 465 -12.01 4.81 -5.14
C LEU A 465 -12.21 3.66 -4.15
N THR A 466 -13.11 2.72 -4.45
CA THR A 466 -13.37 1.55 -3.59
C THR A 466 -12.32 0.44 -3.72
N THR A 467 -11.35 0.54 -4.65
CA THR A 467 -10.24 -0.39 -4.80
C THR A 467 -8.98 0.05 -4.02
N LEU A 468 -8.73 1.34 -3.90
CA LEU A 468 -7.51 1.89 -3.29
C LEU A 468 -7.23 1.41 -1.86
N PRO A 469 -8.21 1.22 -0.95
CA PRO A 469 -7.96 0.70 0.39
C PRO A 469 -7.39 -0.72 0.43
N PHE A 470 -7.52 -1.48 -0.65
CA PHE A 470 -7.08 -2.87 -0.79
C PHE A 470 -5.81 -3.04 -1.63
N THR A 471 -5.35 -1.97 -2.24
CA THR A 471 -4.21 -1.93 -3.16
C THR A 471 -3.20 -0.87 -2.70
N ARG A 472 -3.22 0.32 -3.29
CA ARG A 472 -2.25 1.40 -3.06
C ARG A 472 -2.09 1.77 -1.57
N ASN A 473 -3.18 1.93 -0.83
CA ASN A 473 -3.13 2.33 0.57
C ASN A 473 -2.75 1.18 1.54
N VAL A 474 -2.65 -0.06 1.05
CA VAL A 474 -2.05 -1.16 1.81
C VAL A 474 -0.54 -1.01 1.92
N ILE A 475 0.11 -0.55 0.85
CA ILE A 475 1.57 -0.47 0.73
C ILE A 475 2.17 0.63 1.62
N GLY A 476 1.40 1.68 1.92
CA GLY A 476 1.81 2.79 2.79
C GLY A 476 0.92 4.01 2.61
N SER A 477 1.27 5.09 3.31
CA SER A 477 0.53 6.35 3.28
C SER A 477 0.37 6.88 1.87
N MET A 478 -0.81 7.47 1.60
CA MET A 478 -1.23 7.85 0.25
C MET A 478 -1.77 9.28 0.26
N ASP A 479 -1.11 10.19 -0.46
CA ASP A 479 -1.61 11.54 -0.67
C ASP A 479 -2.63 11.57 -1.81
N PHE A 480 -3.86 11.17 -1.50
CA PHE A 480 -5.00 11.22 -2.42
C PHE A 480 -5.61 12.61 -2.51
N THR A 481 -5.40 13.43 -1.49
CA THR A 481 -5.96 14.78 -1.32
C THR A 481 -7.51 14.85 -1.28
N PRO A 482 -8.19 14.10 -0.38
CA PRO A 482 -9.65 14.12 -0.28
C PRO A 482 -10.18 15.44 0.30
N GLY A 483 -11.51 15.61 0.32
CA GLY A 483 -12.16 16.82 0.86
C GLY A 483 -12.40 17.89 -0.18
N GLY A 484 -12.33 17.55 -1.45
CA GLY A 484 -12.55 18.46 -2.59
C GLY A 484 -14.02 18.82 -2.84
N PHE A 485 -14.74 19.28 -1.82
CA PHE A 485 -16.20 19.51 -1.91
C PHE A 485 -16.64 20.55 -2.95
N GLN A 486 -15.78 21.50 -3.35
CA GLN A 486 -16.05 22.43 -4.45
C GLN A 486 -16.07 21.77 -5.82
N ARG A 487 -15.60 20.52 -5.94
CA ARG A 487 -15.45 19.79 -7.21
C ARG A 487 -16.69 18.98 -7.59
N VAL A 488 -17.87 19.41 -7.18
CA VAL A 488 -19.14 18.77 -7.53
C VAL A 488 -19.27 18.62 -9.05
N GLY A 489 -19.59 17.39 -9.51
CA GLY A 489 -19.66 17.06 -10.94
C GLY A 489 -18.30 16.80 -11.62
N MET A 490 -17.19 16.94 -10.91
CA MET A 490 -15.85 16.57 -11.37
C MET A 490 -15.33 15.28 -10.70
N ARG A 491 -15.90 14.90 -9.57
CA ARG A 491 -15.62 13.68 -8.82
C ARG A 491 -16.74 12.67 -8.97
N PRO A 492 -16.48 11.36 -8.85
CA PRO A 492 -17.46 10.30 -9.10
C PRO A 492 -18.35 9.98 -7.90
N ASP A 493 -18.18 10.65 -6.78
CA ASP A 493 -18.73 10.35 -5.47
C ASP A 493 -19.60 11.48 -4.91
N SER A 494 -20.33 11.18 -3.83
CA SER A 494 -21.17 12.14 -3.09
C SER A 494 -20.36 12.87 -2.02
N ASP A 495 -20.94 13.93 -1.43
CA ASP A 495 -20.34 14.66 -0.31
C ASP A 495 -20.09 13.76 0.92
N ALA A 496 -20.98 12.80 1.20
CA ALA A 496 -20.77 11.88 2.31
C ALA A 496 -19.71 10.80 2.01
N ALA A 497 -19.58 10.38 0.74
CA ALA A 497 -18.50 9.51 0.33
C ALA A 497 -17.15 10.23 0.37
N GLU A 498 -17.08 11.44 -0.15
CA GLU A 498 -15.90 12.30 -0.07
C GLU A 498 -15.43 12.50 1.39
N LEU A 499 -16.37 12.74 2.31
CA LEU A 499 -16.06 12.75 3.73
C LEU A 499 -15.57 11.39 4.23
N GLY A 500 -16.15 10.29 3.75
CA GLY A 500 -15.73 8.92 4.06
C GLY A 500 -14.30 8.61 3.63
N LEU A 501 -13.84 9.18 2.48
CA LEU A 501 -12.46 9.03 2.00
C LEU A 501 -11.44 9.57 2.99
N THR A 502 -11.74 10.64 3.73
CA THR A 502 -10.83 11.23 4.74
C THR A 502 -10.46 10.24 5.86
N VAL A 503 -11.24 9.18 6.04
CA VAL A 503 -10.96 8.09 6.99
C VAL A 503 -10.52 6.82 6.27
N ALA A 504 -11.17 6.49 5.14
CA ALA A 504 -10.84 5.27 4.39
C ALA A 504 -9.39 5.27 3.90
N TYR A 505 -8.86 6.43 3.53
CA TYR A 505 -7.48 6.60 3.12
C TYR A 505 -6.60 7.08 4.28
N GLU A 506 -5.46 6.47 4.42
CA GLU A 506 -4.46 6.81 5.42
C GLU A 506 -3.34 7.63 4.79
N SER A 507 -3.02 8.73 5.43
CA SER A 507 -1.89 9.60 5.08
C SER A 507 -1.32 10.25 6.34
N GLY A 508 0.00 10.31 6.46
CA GLY A 508 0.67 10.97 7.60
C GLY A 508 0.58 12.49 7.54
N LEU A 509 0.48 13.04 6.34
CA LEU A 509 0.03 14.41 6.07
C LEU A 509 -1.29 14.29 5.31
N GLN A 510 -2.39 14.42 6.03
CA GLN A 510 -3.73 14.29 5.45
C GLN A 510 -4.11 15.60 4.78
N MET A 511 -3.78 15.73 3.49
CA MET A 511 -4.08 16.93 2.72
C MET A 511 -5.57 17.01 2.35
N PHE A 512 -6.17 18.15 2.60
CA PHE A 512 -7.56 18.45 2.27
C PHE A 512 -7.62 19.45 1.11
N ALA A 513 -8.30 19.07 0.03
CA ALA A 513 -8.28 19.76 -1.26
C ALA A 513 -9.39 20.82 -1.43
N GLY A 514 -10.22 21.06 -0.42
CA GLY A 514 -11.36 21.96 -0.50
C GLY A 514 -11.01 23.42 -0.20
N THR A 515 -11.91 24.33 -0.62
CA THR A 515 -11.82 25.74 -0.24
C THR A 515 -12.46 25.99 1.12
N PRO A 516 -12.03 27.03 1.89
CA PRO A 516 -12.72 27.45 3.11
C PRO A 516 -14.24 27.55 2.94
N GLU A 517 -14.71 28.18 1.86
CA GLU A 517 -16.13 28.37 1.57
C GLU A 517 -16.85 27.02 1.35
N SER A 518 -16.18 26.07 0.72
CA SER A 518 -16.76 24.74 0.47
C SER A 518 -16.96 23.94 1.76
N TYR A 519 -16.06 24.11 2.73
CA TYR A 519 -16.18 23.53 4.07
C TYR A 519 -17.24 24.25 4.90
N ASP A 520 -17.28 25.57 4.87
CA ASP A 520 -18.27 26.37 5.60
C ASP A 520 -19.70 26.14 5.12
N ALA A 521 -19.88 25.88 3.83
CA ALA A 521 -21.14 25.43 3.26
C ALA A 521 -21.59 24.02 3.72
N ARG A 522 -20.70 23.25 4.37
CA ARG A 522 -20.94 21.88 4.84
C ARG A 522 -20.57 21.71 6.31
N PRO A 523 -21.29 22.35 7.24
CA PRO A 523 -20.88 22.42 8.65
C PRO A 523 -20.75 21.02 9.32
N LEU A 524 -21.50 20.00 8.89
CA LEU A 524 -21.38 18.64 9.42
C LEU A 524 -20.08 17.97 8.96
N ALA A 525 -19.70 18.15 7.68
CA ALA A 525 -18.44 17.63 7.17
C ALA A 525 -17.27 18.33 7.86
N ARG A 526 -17.30 19.66 7.93
CA ARG A 526 -16.28 20.47 8.60
C ARG A 526 -16.08 20.02 10.05
N ALA A 527 -17.16 19.93 10.83
CA ALA A 527 -17.10 19.50 12.22
C ALA A 527 -16.52 18.10 12.41
N PHE A 528 -16.76 17.18 11.46
CA PHE A 528 -16.14 15.86 11.46
C PHE A 528 -14.64 15.94 11.11
N MET A 529 -14.27 16.68 10.07
CA MET A 529 -12.89 16.87 9.64
C MET A 529 -12.00 17.49 10.72
N ASP A 530 -12.54 18.42 11.54
CA ASP A 530 -11.85 19.01 12.68
C ASP A 530 -11.44 17.95 13.75
N GLN A 531 -12.00 16.74 13.70
CA GLN A 531 -11.71 15.67 14.66
C GLN A 531 -10.73 14.61 14.13
N ILE A 532 -10.42 14.61 12.82
CA ILE A 532 -9.65 13.55 12.17
C ILE A 532 -8.17 13.64 12.52
N PRO A 533 -7.56 12.58 13.10
CA PRO A 533 -6.12 12.50 13.25
C PRO A 533 -5.46 11.95 11.97
N ALA A 534 -4.17 12.19 11.79
CA ALA A 534 -3.36 11.64 10.69
C ALA A 534 -2.46 10.46 11.12
N ALA A 535 -2.73 9.86 12.26
CA ALA A 535 -2.01 8.69 12.79
C ALA A 535 -2.95 7.79 13.59
N TRP A 536 -2.81 6.48 13.44
CA TRP A 536 -3.81 5.53 13.90
C TRP A 536 -3.24 4.42 14.78
N ASP A 537 -3.89 4.16 15.91
CA ASP A 537 -3.50 3.05 16.80
C ASP A 537 -3.90 1.68 16.26
N ASP A 538 -5.01 1.60 15.52
CA ASP A 538 -5.51 0.36 14.91
C ASP A 538 -6.36 0.68 13.68
N THR A 539 -6.39 -0.23 12.72
CA THR A 539 -7.23 -0.17 11.53
C THR A 539 -7.95 -1.49 11.34
N ARG A 540 -9.25 -1.45 11.02
CA ARG A 540 -10.09 -2.62 10.77
C ARG A 540 -10.90 -2.44 9.50
N LEU A 541 -10.95 -3.47 8.69
CA LEU A 541 -11.94 -3.58 7.61
C LEU A 541 -13.25 -4.07 8.23
N LEU A 542 -14.31 -3.30 8.09
CA LEU A 542 -15.64 -3.66 8.56
C LEU A 542 -16.49 -4.32 7.46
N ALA A 543 -16.38 -3.83 6.24
CA ALA A 543 -16.97 -4.41 5.04
C ALA A 543 -16.10 -4.03 3.84
N GLY A 544 -15.99 -4.90 2.85
CA GLY A 544 -15.18 -4.59 1.67
C GLY A 544 -15.35 -5.58 0.54
N ARG A 545 -15.35 -5.01 -0.66
CA ARG A 545 -15.31 -5.71 -1.93
C ARG A 545 -14.64 -4.76 -2.93
N PRO A 546 -13.39 -5.04 -3.35
CA PRO A 546 -12.65 -4.15 -4.24
C PRO A 546 -13.46 -3.80 -5.50
N GLY A 547 -13.50 -2.52 -5.85
CA GLY A 547 -14.32 -1.99 -6.96
C GLY A 547 -15.80 -1.77 -6.64
N GLN A 548 -16.28 -2.14 -5.45
CA GLN A 548 -17.70 -2.05 -5.09
C GLN A 548 -17.96 -1.31 -3.77
N GLU A 549 -17.19 -1.62 -2.73
CA GLU A 549 -17.33 -0.98 -1.43
C GLU A 549 -16.07 -1.15 -0.57
N ALA A 550 -15.83 -0.15 0.27
CA ALA A 550 -14.82 -0.21 1.32
C ALA A 550 -15.34 0.53 2.56
N VAL A 551 -15.37 -0.16 3.70
CA VAL A 551 -15.73 0.43 5.00
C VAL A 551 -14.64 0.11 6.00
N LEU A 552 -13.89 1.13 6.37
CA LEU A 552 -12.80 1.02 7.33
C LEU A 552 -13.16 1.71 8.64
N ALA A 553 -12.69 1.15 9.74
CA ALA A 553 -12.68 1.79 11.05
C ALA A 553 -11.23 1.98 11.50
N ARG A 554 -10.87 3.19 11.91
CA ARG A 554 -9.55 3.55 12.41
C ARG A 554 -9.65 4.10 13.82
N ARG A 555 -8.77 3.64 14.71
CA ARG A 555 -8.79 4.02 16.12
C ARG A 555 -7.71 5.05 16.43
N SER A 556 -8.12 6.07 17.19
CA SER A 556 -7.20 6.99 17.85
C SER A 556 -7.63 7.19 19.28
N GLY A 557 -6.79 6.75 20.22
CA GLY A 557 -7.15 6.70 21.65
C GLY A 557 -8.34 5.75 21.90
N ASP A 558 -9.39 6.30 22.48
CA ASP A 558 -10.64 5.61 22.78
C ASP A 558 -11.75 5.81 21.74
N ARG A 559 -11.48 6.57 20.67
CA ARG A 559 -12.44 6.84 19.59
C ARG A 559 -12.15 6.02 18.34
N TRP A 560 -13.21 5.66 17.63
CA TRP A 560 -13.14 5.07 16.31
C TRP A 560 -13.73 6.03 15.27
N PHE A 561 -13.04 6.17 14.18
CA PHE A 561 -13.45 6.91 12.98
C PHE A 561 -13.78 5.89 11.90
N LEU A 562 -14.96 5.99 11.31
CA LEU A 562 -15.42 5.09 10.27
C LEU A 562 -15.56 5.87 8.97
N GLY A 563 -15.03 5.33 7.89
CA GLY A 563 -15.21 5.84 6.52
C GLY A 563 -15.76 4.72 5.64
N GLY A 564 -16.92 4.97 5.04
CA GLY A 564 -17.56 4.05 4.11
C GLY A 564 -17.74 4.70 2.74
N VAL A 565 -17.27 4.04 1.68
CA VAL A 565 -17.44 4.45 0.28
C VAL A 565 -18.00 3.31 -0.54
N TYR A 566 -18.90 3.64 -1.47
CA TYR A 566 -19.65 2.65 -2.25
C TYR A 566 -19.71 3.05 -3.71
N ALA A 567 -19.43 2.11 -4.58
CA ALA A 567 -19.71 2.23 -6.01
C ALA A 567 -21.09 1.67 -6.36
N GLY A 568 -21.67 2.15 -7.47
CA GLY A 568 -22.92 1.63 -8.01
C GLY A 568 -24.17 2.31 -7.46
N ALA A 569 -25.30 1.61 -7.51
CA ALA A 569 -26.62 2.15 -7.19
C ALA A 569 -26.82 2.42 -5.69
N ALA A 570 -27.76 3.32 -5.39
CA ALA A 570 -28.21 3.60 -4.03
C ALA A 570 -28.70 2.32 -3.31
N ARG A 571 -28.39 2.22 -2.01
CA ARG A 571 -28.74 1.06 -1.18
C ARG A 571 -28.74 1.37 0.30
N THR A 572 -29.34 0.50 1.09
CA THR A 572 -29.15 0.47 2.54
C THR A 572 -28.00 -0.47 2.88
N ALA A 573 -26.92 0.07 3.42
CA ALA A 573 -25.73 -0.68 3.82
C ALA A 573 -25.84 -1.15 5.27
N GLY A 574 -25.53 -2.43 5.53
CA GLY A 574 -25.40 -3.01 6.87
C GLY A 574 -23.93 -3.22 7.23
N VAL A 575 -23.41 -2.43 8.16
CA VAL A 575 -22.00 -2.43 8.55
C VAL A 575 -21.83 -3.07 9.93
N PRO A 576 -21.14 -4.23 10.07
CA PRO A 576 -20.86 -4.81 11.36
C PRO A 576 -19.88 -3.94 12.17
N LEU A 577 -20.27 -3.49 13.36
CA LEU A 577 -19.42 -2.67 14.21
C LEU A 577 -18.47 -3.55 15.04
N ALA A 578 -17.28 -3.80 14.54
CA ALA A 578 -16.23 -4.54 15.25
C ALA A 578 -15.38 -3.59 16.13
N LEU A 579 -16.01 -2.75 16.99
CA LEU A 579 -15.33 -1.69 17.75
C LEU A 579 -14.81 -2.15 19.12
N GLY A 580 -15.15 -3.36 19.55
CA GLY A 580 -14.83 -3.90 20.87
C GLY A 580 -16.06 -3.95 21.79
N PRO A 581 -15.90 -4.49 23.03
CA PRO A 581 -17.02 -4.69 23.95
C PRO A 581 -17.62 -3.36 24.45
N GLY A 582 -18.86 -3.42 24.93
CA GLY A 582 -19.55 -2.28 25.52
C GLY A 582 -20.55 -1.59 24.58
N LYS A 583 -21.02 -0.42 25.02
CA LYS A 583 -21.90 0.46 24.24
C LYS A 583 -21.09 1.62 23.66
N TRP A 584 -21.43 1.99 22.45
CA TRP A 584 -20.78 3.06 21.70
C TRP A 584 -21.83 4.08 21.27
N LEU A 585 -21.59 5.36 21.51
CA LEU A 585 -22.28 6.43 20.80
C LEU A 585 -21.67 6.49 19.39
N VAL A 586 -22.50 6.39 18.38
CA VAL A 586 -22.10 6.45 16.96
C VAL A 586 -22.80 7.65 16.33
N GLU A 587 -22.03 8.62 15.88
CA GLU A 587 -22.50 9.82 15.19
C GLU A 587 -22.13 9.65 13.70
N THR A 588 -23.14 9.43 12.85
CA THR A 588 -22.97 9.13 11.42
C THR A 588 -23.39 10.33 10.58
N VAL A 589 -22.50 10.80 9.71
CA VAL A 589 -22.79 11.80 8.67
C VAL A 589 -22.95 11.07 7.34
N ARG A 590 -24.08 11.29 6.69
CA ARG A 590 -24.45 10.71 5.39
C ARG A 590 -25.16 11.72 4.50
N ASP A 591 -25.36 11.37 3.22
CA ASP A 591 -26.16 12.16 2.31
C ASP A 591 -27.63 12.16 2.74
N GLY A 592 -28.27 13.32 2.65
CA GLY A 592 -29.70 13.56 2.81
C GLY A 592 -30.30 14.20 1.56
N ALA A 593 -31.58 14.55 1.60
CA ALA A 593 -32.27 15.16 0.44
C ALA A 593 -31.69 16.54 0.08
N ASP A 594 -31.35 17.33 1.09
CA ASP A 594 -30.92 18.74 0.93
C ASP A 594 -29.48 18.97 1.43
N GLY A 595 -28.59 17.96 1.29
CA GLY A 595 -27.22 17.99 1.77
C GLY A 595 -26.93 16.95 2.83
N LEU A 596 -25.85 17.13 3.58
CA LEU A 596 -25.44 16.18 4.62
C LEU A 596 -26.38 16.21 5.83
N VAL A 597 -26.63 15.03 6.40
CA VAL A 597 -27.41 14.85 7.63
C VAL A 597 -26.63 14.02 8.64
N GLN A 598 -26.89 14.24 9.94
CA GLN A 598 -26.26 13.50 11.02
C GLN A 598 -27.28 12.67 11.79
N ASP A 599 -27.00 11.39 11.96
CA ASP A 599 -27.72 10.47 12.84
C ASP A 599 -26.88 10.15 14.08
N ARG A 600 -27.53 10.00 15.25
CA ARG A 600 -26.89 9.59 16.49
C ARG A 600 -27.57 8.34 17.04
N ARG A 601 -26.78 7.30 17.33
CA ARG A 601 -27.29 6.03 17.88
C ARG A 601 -26.35 5.49 18.95
N VAL A 602 -26.94 4.89 19.98
CA VAL A 602 -26.19 4.10 20.96
C VAL A 602 -26.30 2.64 20.58
N LEU A 603 -25.19 2.04 20.17
CA LEU A 603 -25.12 0.68 19.67
C LEU A 603 -24.15 -0.17 20.52
N ARG A 604 -24.32 -1.50 20.52
CA ARG A 604 -23.31 -2.42 21.07
C ARG A 604 -22.15 -2.56 20.10
N GLY A 605 -20.93 -2.80 20.59
CA GLY A 605 -19.74 -2.91 19.77
C GLY A 605 -19.69 -4.05 18.75
N GLY A 606 -20.67 -4.97 18.77
CA GLY A 606 -20.85 -6.02 17.75
C GLY A 606 -22.15 -5.89 16.96
N ALA A 607 -22.89 -4.78 17.12
CA ALA A 607 -24.15 -4.55 16.39
C ALA A 607 -23.89 -4.17 14.93
N THR A 608 -24.95 -4.22 14.10
CA THR A 608 -24.91 -3.71 12.74
C THR A 608 -25.36 -2.25 12.70
N LEU A 609 -24.51 -1.37 12.16
CA LEU A 609 -24.88 -0.01 11.77
C LEU A 609 -25.55 -0.05 10.41
N THR A 610 -26.79 0.43 10.32
CA THR A 610 -27.52 0.55 9.06
C THR A 610 -27.44 1.98 8.57
N VAL A 611 -26.99 2.19 7.32
CA VAL A 611 -26.81 3.50 6.68
C VAL A 611 -27.40 3.47 5.29
N ASP A 612 -28.25 4.42 4.96
CA ASP A 612 -28.71 4.62 3.58
C ASP A 612 -27.66 5.42 2.81
N VAL A 613 -27.21 4.87 1.69
CA VAL A 613 -26.22 5.49 0.81
C VAL A 613 -26.81 5.73 -0.57
N VAL A 614 -26.54 6.89 -1.14
CA VAL A 614 -26.97 7.25 -2.51
C VAL A 614 -26.08 6.52 -3.55
N ALA A 615 -26.39 6.64 -4.83
CA ALA A 615 -25.53 6.11 -5.89
C ALA A 615 -24.14 6.81 -5.86
N GLY A 616 -23.05 6.01 -5.85
CA GLY A 616 -21.71 6.53 -5.64
C GLY A 616 -21.51 7.20 -4.28
N GLY A 617 -22.34 6.87 -3.31
CA GLY A 617 -22.38 7.54 -2.01
C GLY A 617 -21.51 6.88 -0.94
N GLY A 618 -21.65 7.40 0.27
CA GLY A 618 -20.87 6.90 1.40
C GLY A 618 -21.34 7.46 2.74
N PHE A 619 -20.48 7.35 3.73
CA PHE A 619 -20.70 7.96 5.03
C PHE A 619 -19.37 8.12 5.78
N ALA A 620 -19.37 9.04 6.74
CA ALA A 620 -18.37 9.06 7.80
C ALA A 620 -19.04 8.92 9.16
N ALA A 621 -18.39 8.27 10.12
CA ALA A 621 -18.93 8.19 11.47
C ALA A 621 -17.84 8.30 12.53
N LEU A 622 -18.18 8.94 13.66
CA LEU A 622 -17.36 9.01 14.85
C LEU A 622 -18.02 8.18 15.95
N ALA A 623 -17.28 7.26 16.53
CA ALA A 623 -17.76 6.41 17.62
C ALA A 623 -16.89 6.54 18.87
N CYS A 624 -17.52 6.71 20.04
CA CYS A 624 -16.85 6.77 21.33
C CYS A 624 -17.56 5.90 22.38
N PRO A 625 -16.87 5.47 23.46
CA PRO A 625 -17.50 4.72 24.55
C PRO A 625 -18.67 5.49 25.15
N TRP A 626 -19.86 4.90 25.08
CA TRP A 626 -21.04 5.55 25.63
C TRP A 626 -21.18 5.31 27.13
N ARG A 627 -21.48 6.40 27.85
CA ARG A 627 -21.88 6.42 29.29
C ARG A 627 -23.04 7.38 29.46
N PRO A 628 -23.88 7.24 30.55
CA PRO A 628 -24.90 8.24 30.83
C PRO A 628 -24.30 9.66 30.86
N GLY A 629 -24.92 10.58 30.12
CA GLY A 629 -24.46 11.95 30.00
C GLY A 629 -23.57 12.24 28.76
N VAL A 630 -23.06 11.20 28.06
CA VAL A 630 -22.33 11.38 26.78
C VAL A 630 -23.32 11.58 25.66
N THR A 631 -23.35 12.78 25.08
CA THR A 631 -24.25 13.19 23.98
C THR A 631 -23.54 13.44 22.66
N THR A 632 -22.20 13.56 22.67
CA THR A 632 -21.35 13.71 21.47
C THR A 632 -19.98 13.06 21.71
N CYS A 633 -19.35 12.64 20.62
CA CYS A 633 -17.97 12.14 20.57
C CYS A 633 -16.95 13.22 20.19
N HIS A 634 -17.39 14.43 19.84
CA HIS A 634 -16.51 15.56 19.54
C HIS A 634 -15.77 16.02 20.80
N ARG A 635 -14.52 16.47 20.64
CA ARG A 635 -13.65 17.00 21.70
C ARG A 635 -13.12 18.37 21.35
#